data_b42e6e2e89ea4b2dce6e0282770ce4bb
#
_entry.id   b42e6e2e89ea4b2dce6e0282770ce4bb
#
_cell.length_a   1.000
_cell.length_b   1.000
_cell.length_c   1.000
_cell.angle_alpha   90.00
_cell.angle_beta   90.00
_cell.angle_gamma   90.00
#
_symmetry.space_group_name_H-M   'P 1'
#
loop_
_entity.id
_entity.type
_entity.pdbx_description
1 polymer ?
#
loop_
_entity_poly.entity_id
_entity_poly.type
_entity_poly.pdbx_seq_one_letter_code
_entity_poly.pdbx_strand_id
1 'polypeptide(L)'
;VKAYKIVEQHGLHLKTLFHGLGGSRTLAYGKWLTAVKKPVKDGTSKTTYLSGWHVLKRRSDAEDYLRAFTKRLDILKIVPVDVRGEVRLKEHSRSEVYLADEMRVHMDIIRYLDEGGEL
;
A
#
# COMPACT_ATOMS: atom_id res chain seq x y z
N VAL A 1 -8.19 11.80 -1.77
CA VAL A 1 -8.41 11.31 -0.41
C VAL A 1 -7.14 10.66 0.10
N LYS A 2 -6.76 10.98 1.32
CA LYS A 2 -5.53 10.48 1.94
C LYS A 2 -5.76 9.09 2.55
N ALA A 3 -4.79 8.19 2.32
CA ALA A 3 -4.78 6.88 2.92
C ALA A 3 -3.33 6.53 3.31
N TYR A 4 -3.10 5.33 3.81
CA TYR A 4 -1.77 4.87 4.23
C TYR A 4 -1.47 3.52 3.60
N LYS A 5 -0.21 3.31 3.28
CA LYS A 5 0.25 2.05 2.67
C LYS A 5 1.51 1.58 3.36
N ILE A 6 1.60 0.26 3.54
CA ILE A 6 2.83 -0.38 4.01
C ILE A 6 3.66 -0.77 2.80
N VAL A 7 4.90 -0.32 2.78
CA VAL A 7 5.83 -0.54 1.67
C VAL A 7 7.19 -0.99 2.20
N GLU A 8 8.03 -1.53 1.32
CA GLU A 8 9.44 -1.79 1.60
C GLU A 8 10.29 -0.63 1.10
N GLN A 9 11.18 -0.12 1.94
CA GLN A 9 12.15 0.90 1.51
C GLN A 9 13.50 0.25 1.21
N HIS A 10 13.97 0.43 -0.01
CA HIS A 10 15.28 -0.02 -0.49
C HIS A 10 16.07 1.19 -0.96
N GLY A 11 16.79 1.83 -0.04
CA GLY A 11 17.50 3.08 -0.34
C GLY A 11 16.51 4.19 -0.73
N LEU A 12 16.62 4.70 -1.95
CA LEU A 12 15.72 5.73 -2.50
C LEU A 12 14.49 5.16 -3.21
N HIS A 13 14.32 3.85 -3.19
CA HIS A 13 13.20 3.19 -3.86
C HIS A 13 12.22 2.60 -2.85
N LEU A 14 10.94 2.73 -3.15
CA LEU A 14 9.87 2.07 -2.42
C LEU A 14 9.29 0.96 -3.29
N LYS A 15 9.02 -0.18 -2.67
CA LYS A 15 8.42 -1.33 -3.34
C LYS A 15 7.19 -1.80 -2.60
N THR A 16 6.21 -2.30 -3.34
CA THR A 16 5.04 -2.95 -2.74
C THR A 16 5.46 -4.25 -2.06
N LEU A 17 4.65 -4.72 -1.10
CA LEU A 17 4.92 -5.98 -0.38
C LEU A 17 4.78 -7.19 -1.31
N PHE A 18 3.86 -7.11 -2.26
CA PHE A 18 3.53 -8.20 -3.16
C PHE A 18 3.73 -7.77 -4.61
N HIS A 19 2.97 -8.33 -5.52
CA HIS A 19 3.07 -8.01 -6.93
C HIS A 19 2.67 -6.56 -7.20
N GLY A 20 3.47 -5.88 -8.00
CA GLY A 20 3.18 -4.54 -8.46
C GLY A 20 2.62 -4.53 -9.87
N LEU A 21 2.51 -3.35 -10.42
CA LEU A 21 2.03 -3.11 -11.78
C LEU A 21 3.03 -3.70 -12.80
N GLY A 22 2.52 -4.51 -13.72
CA GLY A 22 3.35 -5.11 -14.77
C GLY A 22 4.48 -6.00 -14.26
N GLY A 23 4.33 -6.60 -13.08
CA GLY A 23 5.34 -7.44 -12.47
C GLY A 23 6.42 -6.70 -11.69
N SER A 24 6.48 -5.37 -11.78
CA SER A 24 7.40 -4.56 -11.00
C SER A 24 6.74 -4.16 -9.67
N ARG A 25 7.49 -4.28 -8.57
CA ARG A 25 7.04 -3.82 -7.27
C ARG A 25 7.48 -2.39 -6.97
N THR A 26 8.34 -1.81 -7.78
CA THR A 26 8.87 -0.45 -7.56
C THR A 26 7.79 0.59 -7.86
N LEU A 27 7.62 1.54 -6.93
CA LEU A 27 6.63 2.61 -7.03
C LEU A 27 7.27 3.88 -7.60
N ALA A 28 6.61 4.51 -8.57
CA ALA A 28 6.98 5.83 -9.05
C ALA A 28 6.40 6.90 -8.10
N TYR A 29 7.05 8.06 -8.03
CA TYR A 29 6.63 9.16 -7.17
C TYR A 29 5.97 10.28 -7.97
N GLY A 30 4.98 10.94 -7.36
CA GLY A 30 4.31 12.09 -7.94
C GLY A 30 3.40 11.79 -9.11
N LYS A 31 3.11 10.55 -9.38
CA LYS A 31 2.25 10.11 -10.50
C LYS A 31 1.08 9.30 -9.97
N TRP A 32 -0.06 9.44 -10.63
CA TRP A 32 -1.18 8.54 -10.40
C TRP A 32 -0.87 7.19 -11.02
N LEU A 33 -0.88 6.16 -10.19
CA LEU A 33 -0.63 4.78 -10.57
C LEU A 33 -1.96 4.05 -10.62
N THR A 34 -2.34 3.56 -11.79
CA THR A 34 -3.59 2.85 -11.99
C THR A 34 -3.40 1.36 -11.72
N ALA A 35 -4.26 0.80 -10.87
CA ALA A 35 -4.24 -0.63 -10.59
C ALA A 35 -4.75 -1.42 -11.79
N VAL A 36 -4.14 -2.56 -12.04
CA VAL A 36 -4.67 -3.53 -12.99
C VAL A 36 -5.75 -4.32 -12.27
N LYS A 37 -7.02 -4.09 -12.62
CA LYS A 37 -8.14 -4.77 -12.01
C LYS A 37 -8.34 -6.14 -12.65
N LYS A 38 -8.05 -7.17 -11.89
CA LYS A 38 -8.32 -8.55 -12.31
C LYS A 38 -8.72 -9.37 -11.09
N PRO A 39 -9.50 -10.44 -11.27
CA PRO A 39 -9.82 -11.34 -10.16
C PRO A 39 -8.55 -11.96 -9.61
N VAL A 40 -8.37 -11.88 -8.29
CA VAL A 40 -7.27 -12.55 -7.59
C VAL A 40 -7.84 -13.35 -6.44
N LYS A 41 -7.21 -14.49 -6.17
CA LYS A 41 -7.61 -15.36 -5.08
C LYS A 41 -6.92 -14.93 -3.80
N ASP A 42 -7.68 -14.81 -2.71
CA ASP A 42 -7.11 -14.55 -1.41
C ASP A 42 -6.31 -15.79 -0.96
N GLY A 43 -5.07 -15.60 -0.53
CA GLY A 43 -4.16 -16.69 -0.20
C GLY A 43 -4.60 -17.57 0.96
N THR A 44 -5.44 -17.07 1.86
CA THR A 44 -5.90 -17.79 3.05
C THR A 44 -7.36 -18.20 3.00
N SER A 45 -8.14 -17.64 2.07
CA SER A 45 -9.55 -17.98 1.88
C SER A 45 -9.76 -18.37 0.43
N LYS A 46 -10.87 -19.05 0.16
CA LYS A 46 -11.23 -19.47 -1.18
C LYS A 46 -11.97 -18.38 -1.97
N THR A 47 -12.08 -17.18 -1.39
CA THR A 47 -12.77 -16.06 -2.03
C THR A 47 -11.90 -15.37 -3.06
N THR A 48 -12.53 -14.92 -4.14
CA THR A 48 -11.90 -14.14 -5.20
C THR A 48 -12.33 -12.68 -5.07
N TYR A 49 -11.41 -11.73 -5.27
CA TYR A 49 -11.71 -10.31 -5.27
C TYR A 49 -11.03 -9.62 -6.46
N LEU A 50 -11.52 -8.44 -6.84
CA LEU A 50 -10.86 -7.62 -7.85
C LEU A 50 -9.64 -6.95 -7.23
N SER A 51 -8.49 -7.06 -7.89
CA SER A 51 -7.25 -6.45 -7.42
C SER A 51 -7.32 -4.92 -7.44
N GLY A 52 -6.51 -4.29 -6.63
CA GLY A 52 -6.37 -2.85 -6.51
C GLY A 52 -5.17 -2.54 -5.62
N TRP A 53 -4.94 -1.25 -5.37
CA TRP A 53 -3.90 -0.85 -4.43
C TRP A 53 -4.40 -1.09 -3.00
N HIS A 54 -3.70 -1.92 -2.25
CA HIS A 54 -4.03 -2.19 -0.85
C HIS A 54 -3.61 -0.99 0.00
N VAL A 55 -4.59 -0.31 0.59
CA VAL A 55 -4.36 0.86 1.44
C VAL A 55 -5.19 0.75 2.71
N LEU A 56 -4.79 1.51 3.73
CA LEU A 56 -5.50 1.57 5.00
C LEU A 56 -5.96 3.00 5.21
N LYS A 57 -7.11 3.16 5.86
CA LYS A 57 -7.74 4.47 6.01
C LYS A 57 -6.98 5.37 6.98
N ARG A 58 -6.48 4.79 8.09
CA ARG A 58 -5.81 5.53 9.15
C ARG A 58 -4.43 4.98 9.39
N ARG A 59 -3.51 5.84 9.87
CA ARG A 59 -2.17 5.41 10.24
C ARG A 59 -2.19 4.35 11.33
N SER A 60 -3.10 4.47 12.31
CA SER A 60 -3.25 3.46 13.38
C SER A 60 -3.61 2.09 12.84
N ASP A 61 -4.44 2.03 11.80
CA ASP A 61 -4.79 0.77 11.14
C ASP A 61 -3.56 0.15 10.46
N ALA A 62 -2.72 0.97 9.85
CA ALA A 62 -1.47 0.52 9.24
C ALA A 62 -0.49 0.01 10.29
N GLU A 63 -0.39 0.69 11.43
CA GLU A 63 0.45 0.24 12.54
C GLU A 63 -0.02 -1.10 13.09
N ASP A 64 -1.32 -1.29 13.26
CA ASP A 64 -1.89 -2.56 13.71
C ASP A 64 -1.62 -3.68 12.71
N TYR A 65 -1.77 -3.38 11.41
CA TYR A 65 -1.49 -4.35 10.36
C TYR A 65 0.00 -4.73 10.35
N LEU A 66 0.88 -3.75 10.54
CA LEU A 66 2.33 -3.95 10.56
C LEU A 66 2.77 -4.91 11.68
N ARG A 67 2.07 -4.93 12.81
CA ARG A 67 2.37 -5.83 13.92
C ARG A 67 2.24 -7.31 13.57
N ALA A 68 1.53 -7.63 12.49
CA ALA A 68 1.41 -9.02 12.01
C ALA A 68 2.67 -9.52 11.31
N PHE A 69 3.57 -8.61 10.91
CA PHE A 69 4.81 -8.97 10.25
C PHE A 69 5.89 -9.31 11.27
N THR A 70 6.65 -10.37 11.01
CA THR A 70 7.73 -10.82 11.88
C THR A 70 9.11 -10.73 11.24
N LYS A 71 9.16 -10.43 9.94
CA LYS A 71 10.40 -10.37 9.15
C LYS A 71 10.50 -9.03 8.42
N ARG A 72 11.72 -8.60 8.14
CA ARG A 72 12.01 -7.38 7.35
C ARG A 72 11.45 -6.12 7.96
N LEU A 73 11.31 -6.06 9.29
CA LEU A 73 10.73 -4.90 9.98
C LEU A 73 11.57 -3.63 9.78
N ASP A 74 12.86 -3.77 9.57
CA ASP A 74 13.78 -2.64 9.34
C ASP A 74 13.52 -1.91 8.01
N ILE A 75 12.99 -2.61 7.01
CA ILE A 75 12.69 -2.01 5.69
C ILE A 75 11.21 -1.71 5.48
N LEU A 76 10.33 -2.19 6.36
CA LEU A 76 8.90 -1.92 6.26
C LEU A 76 8.58 -0.52 6.78
N LYS A 77 7.89 0.26 5.97
CA LYS A 77 7.53 1.66 6.27
C LYS A 77 6.05 1.90 5.99
N ILE A 78 5.46 2.78 6.79
CA ILE A 78 4.10 3.27 6.57
C ILE A 78 4.22 4.62 5.88
N VAL A 79 3.62 4.76 4.71
CA VAL A 79 3.66 6.00 3.94
C VAL A 79 2.25 6.52 3.68
N PRO A 80 2.04 7.84 3.77
CA PRO A 80 0.79 8.44 3.31
C PRO A 80 0.74 8.41 1.79
N VAL A 81 -0.44 8.15 1.25
CA VAL A 81 -0.69 8.14 -0.19
C VAL A 81 -2.01 8.83 -0.47
N ASP A 82 -2.15 9.38 -1.67
CA ASP A 82 -3.44 9.84 -2.15
C ASP A 82 -4.09 8.73 -2.95
N VAL A 83 -5.41 8.61 -2.84
CA VAL A 83 -6.19 7.64 -3.60
C VAL A 83 -7.35 8.33 -4.28
N ARG A 84 -7.77 7.84 -5.43
CA ARG A 84 -8.94 8.32 -6.17
C ARG A 84 -9.55 7.18 -6.99
N GLY A 85 -10.70 7.47 -7.58
CA GLY A 85 -11.48 6.46 -8.26
C GLY A 85 -12.29 5.66 -7.26
N GLU A 86 -12.63 4.44 -7.58
CA GLU A 86 -13.34 3.55 -6.67
C GLU A 86 -12.41 3.04 -5.58
N VAL A 87 -12.87 3.14 -4.33
CA VAL A 87 -12.15 2.61 -3.15
C VAL A 87 -13.08 1.64 -2.46
N ARG A 88 -12.72 0.37 -2.46
CA ARG A 88 -13.57 -0.73 -1.98
C ARG A 88 -12.97 -1.36 -0.73
N LEU A 89 -13.81 -1.71 0.23
CA LEU A 89 -13.38 -2.49 1.39
C LEU A 89 -13.04 -3.90 0.94
N LYS A 90 -11.85 -4.37 1.30
CA LYS A 90 -11.45 -5.76 1.08
C LYS A 90 -12.09 -6.63 2.16
N GLU A 91 -12.96 -7.55 1.75
CA GLU A 91 -13.64 -8.46 2.68
C GLU A 91 -12.65 -9.45 3.30
N HIS A 92 -12.97 -9.89 4.51
CA HIS A 92 -12.23 -10.93 5.24
C HIS A 92 -10.78 -10.55 5.56
N SER A 93 -10.45 -9.26 5.55
CA SER A 93 -9.13 -8.81 5.98
C SER A 93 -9.10 -8.60 7.50
N ARG A 94 -7.92 -8.80 8.08
CA ARG A 94 -7.69 -8.67 9.53
C ARG A 94 -7.91 -7.25 10.05
N SER A 95 -7.55 -6.25 9.24
CA SER A 95 -7.78 -4.84 9.48
C SER A 95 -8.63 -4.28 8.36
N GLU A 96 -9.12 -3.06 8.50
CA GLU A 96 -9.86 -2.40 7.42
C GLU A 96 -8.93 -2.05 6.27
N VAL A 97 -8.71 -3.00 5.38
CA VAL A 97 -7.92 -2.83 4.15
C VAL A 97 -8.86 -2.45 3.03
N TYR A 98 -8.51 -1.41 2.30
CA TYR A 98 -9.26 -0.94 1.14
C TYR A 98 -8.46 -1.19 -0.14
N LEU A 99 -9.18 -1.38 -1.24
CA LEU A 99 -8.61 -1.57 -2.57
C LEU A 99 -8.95 -0.33 -3.40
N ALA A 100 -7.93 0.44 -3.74
CA ALA A 100 -8.10 1.68 -4.51
C ALA A 100 -7.76 1.48 -5.98
N ASP A 101 -8.51 2.16 -6.86
CA ASP A 101 -8.26 2.12 -8.30
C ASP A 101 -6.96 2.80 -8.66
N GLU A 102 -6.73 3.98 -8.09
CA GLU A 102 -5.56 4.79 -8.37
C GLU A 102 -4.93 5.29 -7.09
N MET A 103 -3.61 5.34 -7.07
CA MET A 103 -2.82 5.76 -5.94
C MET A 103 -1.68 6.66 -6.41
N ARG A 104 -1.35 7.67 -5.61
CA ARG A 104 -0.19 8.53 -5.86
C ARG A 104 0.66 8.61 -4.60
N VAL A 105 1.95 8.32 -4.77
CA VAL A 105 2.95 8.48 -3.72
C VAL A 105 3.57 9.87 -3.88
N HIS A 106 3.69 10.61 -2.78
CA HIS A 106 4.20 11.99 -2.80
C HIS A 106 5.64 12.04 -3.32
N MET A 107 5.96 13.11 -4.06
CA MET A 107 7.32 13.31 -4.60
C MET A 107 8.39 13.33 -3.51
N ASP A 108 8.09 13.89 -2.35
CA ASP A 108 9.04 14.06 -1.24
C ASP A 108 8.97 12.91 -0.23
N ILE A 109 8.47 11.74 -0.64
CA ILE A 109 8.24 10.64 0.29
C ILE A 109 9.51 10.17 0.98
N ILE A 110 10.64 10.15 0.29
CA ILE A 110 11.91 9.72 0.89
C ILE A 110 12.35 10.70 1.97
N ARG A 111 12.21 12.00 1.73
CA ARG A 111 12.50 13.04 2.74
C ARG A 111 11.56 12.88 3.94
N TYR A 112 10.28 12.63 3.69
CA TYR A 112 9.30 12.34 4.73
C TYR A 112 9.75 11.20 5.64
N LEU A 113 10.22 10.10 5.06
CA LEU A 113 10.69 8.94 5.82
C LEU A 113 11.97 9.24 6.58
N ASP A 114 12.91 9.97 5.96
CA ASP A 114 14.18 10.35 6.59
C ASP A 114 13.97 11.33 7.76
N GLU A 115 12.91 12.14 7.73
CA GLU A 115 12.54 13.08 8.79
C GLU A 115 11.61 12.47 9.85
N GLY A 116 11.48 11.16 9.90
CA GLY A 116 10.69 10.46 10.91
C GLY A 116 9.19 10.39 10.63
N GLY A 117 8.78 10.60 9.38
CA GLY A 117 7.39 10.43 8.97
C GLY A 117 6.49 11.65 9.20
N GLU A 118 7.06 12.85 9.21
CA GLU A 118 6.30 14.11 9.33
C GLU A 118 6.30 14.88 8.01
N LEU A 119 5.12 15.07 7.47
CA LEU A 119 4.89 15.91 6.30
C LEU A 119 4.10 17.14 6.70
#